data_12eeaaedda261938d7049518f7720cf4
#
_entry.id   12eeaaedda261938d7049518f7720cf4
#
_cell.length_a   1.000
_cell.length_b   1.000
_cell.length_c   1.000
_cell.angle_alpha   90.00
_cell.angle_beta   90.00
_cell.angle_gamma   90.00
#
_symmetry.space_group_name_H-M   'P 1'
#
loop_
_entity.id
_entity.type
_entity.pdbx_description
1 polymer ?
#
loop_
_entity_poly.entity_id
_entity_poly.type
_entity_poly.pdbx_seq_one_letter_code
_entity_poly.pdbx_strand_id
1 'polypeptide(L)'
;MATLRQIHFAITDIRLHSNLYNNQDKNSNEIRNEISRNTTVIEPIEEDKFLCCFSHIFAGGYSAGYYSYKWAEVLSADAFSMFEEADLENNQNIKAIGKKFKDTILSLGGSFSPLEVFKLFRGREPKTDSLIRHLGLSSVN
;
A
#
# COMPACT_ATOMS: atom_id res chain seq x y z
N MET A 1 2.83 -1.05 -14.14
CA MET A 1 4.07 -0.21 -13.99
C MET A 1 4.07 0.63 -12.73
N ALA A 2 3.07 1.50 -12.47
CA ALA A 2 3.05 2.36 -11.28
C ALA A 2 3.10 1.58 -9.95
N THR A 3 2.33 0.51 -9.82
CA THR A 3 2.31 -0.34 -8.61
C THR A 3 3.65 -0.99 -8.31
N LEU A 4 4.34 -1.57 -9.31
CA LEU A 4 5.67 -2.16 -9.11
C LEU A 4 6.69 -1.11 -8.65
N ARG A 5 6.61 0.11 -9.15
CA ARG A 5 7.46 1.21 -8.70
C ARG A 5 7.23 1.53 -7.21
N GLN A 6 5.98 1.54 -6.75
CA GLN A 6 5.69 1.77 -5.33
C GLN A 6 6.15 0.61 -4.45
N ILE A 7 6.05 -0.62 -4.93
CA ILE A 7 6.59 -1.81 -4.26
C ILE A 7 8.12 -1.73 -4.19
N HIS A 8 8.77 -1.33 -5.29
CA HIS A 8 10.22 -1.10 -5.30
C HIS A 8 10.66 -0.13 -4.20
N PHE A 9 9.98 0.99 -4.06
CA PHE A 9 10.28 2.00 -3.04
C PHE A 9 10.05 1.45 -1.62
N ALA A 10 8.95 0.75 -1.40
CA ALA A 10 8.62 0.16 -0.10
C ALA A 10 9.61 -0.92 0.33
N ILE A 11 10.01 -1.80 -0.57
CA ILE A 11 11.00 -2.85 -0.27
C ILE A 11 12.38 -2.22 -0.02
N THR A 12 12.76 -1.22 -0.82
CA THR A 12 14.03 -0.50 -0.64
C THR A 12 14.09 0.17 0.73
N ASP A 13 13.02 0.86 1.12
CA ASP A 13 12.89 1.49 2.44
C ASP A 13 13.07 0.47 3.57
N ILE A 14 12.28 -0.60 3.58
CA ILE A 14 12.35 -1.63 4.64
C ILE A 14 13.75 -2.28 4.69
N ARG A 15 14.35 -2.58 3.55
CA ARG A 15 15.67 -3.21 3.49
C ARG A 15 16.76 -2.29 4.05
N LEU A 16 16.72 -1.00 3.73
CA LEU A 16 17.71 -0.03 4.22
C LEU A 16 17.57 0.27 5.72
N HIS A 17 16.35 0.19 6.27
CA HIS A 17 16.07 0.47 7.68
C HIS A 17 15.90 -0.78 8.56
N SER A 18 16.24 -1.96 8.06
CA SER A 18 16.18 -3.22 8.80
C SER A 18 17.56 -3.71 9.23
N ASN A 19 17.60 -4.60 10.21
CA ASN A 19 18.83 -5.29 10.62
C ASN A 19 19.48 -6.10 9.48
N LEU A 20 18.73 -6.38 8.41
CA LEU A 20 19.26 -7.05 7.22
C LEU A 20 20.31 -6.19 6.48
N TYR A 21 20.20 -4.87 6.58
CA TYR A 21 21.21 -3.97 6.04
C TYR A 21 22.53 -4.04 6.84
N ASN A 22 22.43 -4.00 8.17
CA ASN A 22 23.59 -3.96 9.07
C ASN A 22 24.48 -5.23 9.01
N ASN A 23 23.92 -6.34 8.52
CA ASN A 23 24.61 -7.63 8.42
C ASN A 23 25.12 -7.94 7.01
N GLN A 24 25.15 -6.97 6.11
CA GLN A 24 25.58 -7.16 4.73
C GLN A 24 26.74 -6.22 4.41
N ASP A 25 27.79 -6.77 3.76
CA ASP A 25 28.91 -6.00 3.20
C ASP A 25 28.51 -5.19 1.94
N LYS A 26 27.21 -4.98 1.73
CA LYS A 26 26.65 -4.30 0.56
C LYS A 26 26.36 -2.84 0.88
N ASN A 27 26.68 -1.95 -0.06
CA ASN A 27 26.28 -0.55 0.02
C ASN A 27 24.80 -0.38 -0.39
N SER A 28 24.24 0.80 -0.09
CA SER A 28 22.81 1.11 -0.34
C SER A 28 22.39 0.99 -1.81
N ASN A 29 23.29 1.33 -2.76
CA ASN A 29 22.99 1.21 -4.19
C ASN A 29 22.95 -0.25 -4.65
N GLU A 30 23.83 -1.11 -4.10
CA GLU A 30 23.81 -2.54 -4.39
C GLU A 30 22.50 -3.19 -3.92
N ILE A 31 22.03 -2.83 -2.74
CA ILE A 31 20.74 -3.31 -2.22
C ILE A 31 19.60 -2.84 -3.12
N ARG A 32 19.57 -1.57 -3.49
CA ARG A 32 18.57 -1.03 -4.42
C ARG A 32 18.60 -1.74 -5.77
N ASN A 33 19.78 -2.01 -6.32
CA ASN A 33 19.93 -2.70 -7.61
C ASN A 33 19.46 -4.16 -7.53
N GLU A 34 19.71 -4.85 -6.42
CA GLU A 34 19.14 -6.18 -6.15
C GLU A 34 17.62 -6.19 -6.21
N ILE A 35 16.98 -5.22 -5.56
CA ILE A 35 15.53 -5.06 -5.55
C ILE A 35 15.02 -4.73 -6.95
N SER A 36 15.73 -3.91 -7.71
CA SER A 36 15.37 -3.50 -9.07
C SER A 36 15.20 -4.70 -10.01
N ARG A 37 16.03 -5.72 -9.92
CA ARG A 37 15.93 -6.93 -10.77
C ARG A 37 14.58 -7.62 -10.73
N ASN A 38 13.84 -7.48 -9.61
CA ASN A 38 12.53 -8.10 -9.42
C ASN A 38 11.37 -7.12 -9.51
N THR A 39 11.64 -5.80 -9.55
CA THR A 39 10.61 -4.78 -9.42
C THR A 39 10.61 -3.73 -10.53
N THR A 40 11.59 -3.79 -11.44
CA THR A 40 11.67 -2.89 -12.59
C THR A 40 11.77 -3.67 -13.89
N VAL A 41 11.25 -3.10 -14.98
CA VAL A 41 11.33 -3.68 -16.33
C VAL A 41 12.69 -3.36 -16.97
N ILE A 42 13.24 -2.20 -16.63
CA ILE A 42 14.56 -1.74 -17.10
C ILE A 42 15.41 -1.52 -15.86
N GLU A 43 16.58 -2.17 -15.82
CA GLU A 43 17.50 -1.98 -14.70
C GLU A 43 18.04 -0.54 -14.70
N PRO A 44 18.25 0.03 -13.50
CA PRO A 44 18.86 1.35 -13.38
C PRO A 44 20.29 1.36 -13.93
N ILE A 45 20.67 2.44 -14.57
CA ILE A 45 22.05 2.67 -14.99
C ILE A 45 22.94 2.96 -13.77
N GLU A 46 24.24 2.78 -13.91
CA GLU A 46 25.21 2.95 -12.82
C GLU A 46 25.23 4.38 -12.25
N GLU A 47 25.00 5.37 -13.11
CA GLU A 47 24.95 6.79 -12.75
C GLU A 47 23.70 7.21 -12.01
N ASP A 48 22.65 6.35 -11.98
CA ASP A 48 21.41 6.67 -11.29
C ASP A 48 21.60 6.69 -9.77
N LYS A 49 21.54 7.87 -9.20
CA LYS A 49 21.65 8.14 -7.76
C LYS A 49 20.29 8.41 -7.12
N PHE A 50 19.27 7.63 -7.52
CA PHE A 50 17.88 7.79 -7.04
C PHE A 50 17.78 7.95 -5.53
N LEU A 51 18.54 7.19 -4.74
CA LEU A 51 18.50 7.27 -3.27
C LEU A 51 18.88 8.64 -2.74
N CYS A 52 19.73 9.40 -3.43
CA CYS A 52 20.10 10.77 -3.05
C CYS A 52 18.93 11.76 -3.20
N CYS A 53 17.92 11.42 -4.01
CA CYS A 53 16.73 12.22 -4.25
C CYS A 53 15.49 11.71 -3.51
N PHE A 54 15.61 10.54 -2.85
CA PHE A 54 14.48 9.88 -2.18
C PHE A 54 14.36 10.32 -0.72
N SER A 55 14.10 11.59 -0.51
CA SER A 55 14.02 12.20 0.83
C SER A 55 12.91 11.63 1.72
N HIS A 56 11.84 11.05 1.15
CA HIS A 56 10.71 10.47 1.90
C HIS A 56 11.14 9.51 3.01
N ILE A 57 12.06 8.61 2.70
CA ILE A 57 12.51 7.56 3.62
C ILE A 57 13.69 7.99 4.52
N PHE A 58 14.19 9.21 4.37
CA PHE A 58 15.25 9.78 5.21
C PHE A 58 14.72 10.96 6.01
N ALA A 59 14.67 12.15 5.42
CA ALA A 59 14.21 13.36 6.08
C ALA A 59 12.68 13.54 6.07
N GLY A 60 11.95 12.80 5.24
CA GLY A 60 10.52 12.96 5.02
C GLY A 60 9.61 12.27 6.04
N GLY A 61 10.16 11.58 7.05
CA GLY A 61 9.39 10.94 8.12
C GLY A 61 8.76 9.58 7.77
N TYR A 62 9.11 8.96 6.63
CA TYR A 62 8.60 7.66 6.19
C TYR A 62 9.62 6.51 6.30
N SER A 63 10.67 6.66 7.09
CA SER A 63 11.67 5.62 7.33
C SER A 63 11.01 4.34 7.86
N ALA A 64 11.25 3.21 7.19
CA ALA A 64 10.59 1.91 7.41
C ALA A 64 9.06 1.95 7.32
N GLY A 65 8.49 3.02 6.78
CA GLY A 65 7.04 3.29 6.73
C GLY A 65 6.48 3.55 5.34
N TYR A 66 7.30 3.57 4.29
CA TYR A 66 6.84 3.89 2.93
C TYR A 66 5.79 2.91 2.39
N TYR A 67 5.82 1.65 2.82
CA TYR A 67 4.82 0.63 2.46
C TYR A 67 3.39 1.04 2.83
N SER A 68 3.21 1.97 3.77
CA SER A 68 1.90 2.43 4.23
C SER A 68 1.02 3.02 3.13
N TYR A 69 1.62 3.60 2.08
CA TYR A 69 0.88 4.08 0.91
C TYR A 69 0.12 2.94 0.21
N LYS A 70 0.79 1.80 0.01
CA LYS A 70 0.14 0.64 -0.61
C LYS A 70 -0.82 -0.05 0.34
N TRP A 71 -0.52 -0.08 1.62
CA TRP A 71 -1.43 -0.60 2.62
C TRP A 71 -2.73 0.21 2.68
N ALA A 72 -2.65 1.54 2.62
CA ALA A 72 -3.82 2.40 2.55
C ALA A 72 -4.66 2.15 1.28
N GLU A 73 -4.03 1.88 0.13
CA GLU A 73 -4.73 1.51 -1.09
C GLU A 73 -5.48 0.17 -0.94
N VAL A 74 -4.90 -0.83 -0.27
CA VAL A 74 -5.59 -2.09 0.04
C VAL A 74 -6.84 -1.83 0.87
N LEU A 75 -6.72 -1.04 1.94
CA LEU A 75 -7.84 -0.72 2.82
C LEU A 75 -8.95 0.05 2.08
N SER A 76 -8.60 1.05 1.28
CA SER A 76 -9.57 1.85 0.53
C SER A 76 -10.28 1.04 -0.55
N ALA A 77 -9.56 0.21 -1.29
CA ALA A 77 -10.15 -0.65 -2.31
C ALA A 77 -11.11 -1.68 -1.71
N ASP A 78 -10.71 -2.31 -0.60
CA ASP A 78 -11.55 -3.30 0.08
C ASP A 78 -12.74 -2.65 0.80
N ALA A 79 -12.61 -1.44 1.33
CA ALA A 79 -13.74 -0.68 1.84
C ALA A 79 -14.73 -0.32 0.73
N PHE A 80 -14.22 0.13 -0.44
CA PHE A 80 -15.06 0.46 -1.59
C PHE A 80 -15.79 -0.77 -2.16
N SER A 81 -15.19 -1.96 -2.10
CA SER A 81 -15.83 -3.18 -2.59
C SER A 81 -17.16 -3.49 -1.88
N MET A 82 -17.38 -2.99 -0.66
CA MET A 82 -18.67 -3.12 0.00
C MET A 82 -19.80 -2.36 -0.73
N PHE A 83 -19.46 -1.24 -1.35
CA PHE A 83 -20.40 -0.48 -2.18
C PHE A 83 -20.65 -1.19 -3.51
N GLU A 84 -19.62 -1.76 -4.13
CA GLU A 84 -19.75 -2.55 -5.37
C GLU A 84 -20.61 -3.80 -5.15
N GLU A 85 -20.42 -4.51 -4.02
CA GLU A 85 -21.21 -5.69 -3.64
C GLU A 85 -22.70 -5.38 -3.43
N ALA A 86 -23.02 -4.15 -3.11
CA ALA A 86 -24.39 -3.72 -2.81
C ALA A 86 -25.15 -3.15 -4.01
N ASP A 87 -24.60 -3.24 -5.21
CA ASP A 87 -25.10 -2.59 -6.41
C ASP A 87 -25.05 -1.05 -6.34
N LEU A 88 -24.11 -0.46 -7.08
CA LEU A 88 -23.85 0.98 -7.09
C LEU A 88 -25.04 1.83 -7.56
N GLU A 89 -26.00 1.24 -8.27
CA GLU A 89 -27.21 1.91 -8.73
C GLU A 89 -28.32 1.89 -7.68
N ASN A 90 -28.21 1.05 -6.65
CA ASN A 90 -29.19 0.98 -5.56
C ASN A 90 -28.94 2.07 -4.50
N ASN A 91 -29.53 3.23 -4.71
CA ASN A 91 -29.37 4.39 -3.84
C ASN A 91 -29.70 4.12 -2.35
N GLN A 92 -30.60 3.21 -2.03
CA GLN A 92 -30.96 2.91 -0.65
C GLN A 92 -29.84 2.14 0.05
N ASN A 93 -29.28 1.13 -0.61
CA ASN A 93 -28.15 0.37 -0.10
C ASN A 93 -26.90 1.24 0.04
N ILE A 94 -26.60 2.05 -0.98
CA ILE A 94 -25.47 2.98 -0.95
C ILE A 94 -25.57 3.96 0.23
N LYS A 95 -26.74 4.53 0.48
CA LYS A 95 -26.97 5.41 1.65
C LYS A 95 -26.74 4.69 2.99
N ALA A 96 -27.22 3.45 3.12
CA ALA A 96 -27.02 2.65 4.32
C ALA A 96 -25.54 2.34 4.58
N ILE A 97 -24.81 1.94 3.54
CA ILE A 97 -23.37 1.67 3.62
C ILE A 97 -22.59 2.97 3.88
N GLY A 98 -22.94 4.06 3.20
CA GLY A 98 -22.34 5.37 3.42
C GLY A 98 -22.53 5.87 4.86
N LYS A 99 -23.71 5.64 5.44
CA LYS A 99 -23.94 5.92 6.86
C LYS A 99 -23.04 5.06 7.75
N LYS A 100 -22.94 3.76 7.49
CA LYS A 100 -22.05 2.87 8.24
C LYS A 100 -20.57 3.30 8.11
N PHE A 101 -20.12 3.67 6.91
CA PHE A 101 -18.77 4.20 6.68
C PHE A 101 -18.50 5.46 7.52
N LYS A 102 -19.46 6.39 7.50
CA LYS A 102 -19.39 7.60 8.30
C LYS A 102 -19.30 7.28 9.80
N ASP A 103 -20.22 6.42 10.30
CA ASP A 103 -20.35 6.14 11.74
C ASP A 103 -19.22 5.27 12.29
N THR A 104 -18.49 4.55 11.44
CA THR A 104 -17.34 3.72 11.84
C THR A 104 -16.00 4.37 11.46
N ILE A 105 -15.68 4.43 10.17
CA ILE A 105 -14.34 4.86 9.73
C ILE A 105 -14.13 6.35 9.98
N LEU A 106 -15.06 7.20 9.54
CA LEU A 106 -14.85 8.65 9.61
C LEU A 106 -15.00 9.19 11.04
N SER A 107 -15.99 8.73 11.80
CA SER A 107 -16.25 9.27 13.13
C SER A 107 -15.31 8.73 14.20
N LEU A 108 -14.77 7.52 14.05
CA LEU A 108 -13.83 6.96 15.01
C LEU A 108 -12.40 7.45 14.77
N GLY A 109 -12.02 7.75 13.53
CA GLY A 109 -10.69 8.24 13.18
C GLY A 109 -9.58 7.38 13.77
N GLY A 110 -8.67 8.01 14.53
CA GLY A 110 -7.56 7.35 15.21
C GLY A 110 -7.83 6.91 16.66
N SER A 111 -9.09 6.90 17.11
CA SER A 111 -9.43 6.56 18.50
C SER A 111 -9.33 5.07 18.83
N PHE A 112 -9.33 4.22 17.82
CA PHE A 112 -9.14 2.77 17.91
C PHE A 112 -8.07 2.29 16.93
N SER A 113 -7.62 1.04 17.09
CA SER A 113 -6.73 0.40 16.14
C SER A 113 -7.34 0.42 14.73
N PRO A 114 -6.58 0.79 13.67
CA PRO A 114 -7.11 0.80 12.30
C PRO A 114 -7.74 -0.52 11.86
N LEU A 115 -7.20 -1.66 12.32
CA LEU A 115 -7.74 -2.99 12.01
C LEU A 115 -9.10 -3.20 12.67
N GLU A 116 -9.29 -2.73 13.90
CA GLU A 116 -10.58 -2.82 14.60
C GLU A 116 -11.63 -1.94 13.92
N VAL A 117 -11.27 -0.70 13.59
CA VAL A 117 -12.16 0.21 12.85
C VAL A 117 -12.57 -0.39 11.51
N PHE A 118 -11.64 -0.99 10.77
CA PHE A 118 -11.92 -1.65 9.51
C PHE A 118 -12.89 -2.84 9.69
N LYS A 119 -12.66 -3.68 10.74
CA LYS A 119 -13.55 -4.80 11.09
C LYS A 119 -14.96 -4.34 11.46
N LEU A 120 -15.10 -3.22 12.17
CA LEU A 120 -16.41 -2.64 12.46
C LEU A 120 -17.17 -2.27 11.19
N PHE A 121 -16.48 -1.74 10.20
CA PHE A 121 -17.07 -1.39 8.91
C PHE A 121 -17.34 -2.61 8.03
N ARG A 122 -16.31 -3.44 7.78
CA ARG A 122 -16.35 -4.54 6.78
C ARG A 122 -16.89 -5.86 7.35
N GLY A 123 -16.84 -6.05 8.67
CA GLY A 123 -17.20 -7.31 9.35
C GLY A 123 -16.10 -8.40 9.24
N ARG A 124 -14.95 -8.09 8.67
CA ARG A 124 -13.80 -9.00 8.47
C ARG A 124 -12.49 -8.24 8.37
N GLU A 125 -11.40 -8.97 8.31
CA GLU A 125 -10.07 -8.40 8.03
C GLU A 125 -9.95 -7.93 6.57
N PRO A 126 -9.05 -6.98 6.29
CA PRO A 126 -8.75 -6.52 4.93
C PRO A 126 -8.26 -7.65 4.03
N LYS A 127 -8.60 -7.56 2.74
CA LYS A 127 -8.12 -8.45 1.68
C LYS A 127 -7.54 -7.63 0.53
N THR A 128 -6.59 -8.20 -0.18
CA THR A 128 -5.94 -7.56 -1.34
C THR A 128 -6.71 -7.71 -2.65
N ASP A 129 -7.69 -8.63 -2.68
CA ASP A 129 -8.39 -9.04 -3.92
C ASP A 129 -9.02 -7.85 -4.67
N SER A 130 -9.64 -6.93 -3.92
CA SER A 130 -10.28 -5.74 -4.50
C SER A 130 -9.27 -4.82 -5.17
N LEU A 131 -8.11 -4.59 -4.55
CA LEU A 131 -7.05 -3.79 -5.15
C LEU A 131 -6.50 -4.46 -6.41
N ILE A 132 -6.25 -5.77 -6.36
CA ILE A 132 -5.75 -6.55 -7.51
C ILE A 132 -6.73 -6.47 -8.68
N ARG A 133 -8.03 -6.59 -8.41
CA ARG A 133 -9.10 -6.43 -9.40
C ARG A 133 -9.14 -5.01 -9.98
N HIS A 134 -9.07 -3.98 -9.14
CA HIS A 134 -9.05 -2.59 -9.60
C HIS A 134 -7.81 -2.24 -10.44
N LEU A 135 -6.71 -2.95 -10.24
CA LEU A 135 -5.50 -2.82 -11.06
C LEU A 135 -5.58 -3.60 -12.38
N GLY A 136 -6.67 -4.35 -12.63
CA GLY A 136 -6.82 -5.18 -13.81
C GLY A 136 -5.89 -6.41 -13.82
N LEU A 137 -5.44 -6.87 -12.65
CA LEU A 137 -4.50 -7.98 -12.51
C LEU A 137 -5.19 -9.30 -12.10
N SER A 138 -6.48 -9.27 -11.78
CA SER A 138 -7.24 -10.51 -11.55
C SER A 138 -7.46 -11.22 -12.89
N SER A 139 -7.18 -12.52 -12.94
CA SER A 139 -7.60 -13.35 -14.05
C SER A 139 -9.12 -13.23 -14.22
N VAL A 140 -9.56 -12.76 -15.38
CA VAL A 140 -10.96 -12.88 -15.79
C VAL A 140 -11.17 -14.36 -16.03
N ASN A 141 -11.78 -15.06 -15.08
CA ASN A 141 -12.30 -16.41 -15.31
C ASN A 141 -13.61 -16.33 -16.08
#